data_57e673474a8c7a5629370ebeced08376
#
_entry.id   57e673474a8c7a5629370ebeced08376
#
_cell.length_a   1.000
_cell.length_b   1.000
_cell.length_c   1.000
_cell.angle_alpha   90.00
_cell.angle_beta   90.00
_cell.angle_gamma   90.00
#
_symmetry.space_group_name_H-M   'P 1'
#
loop_
_entity.id
_entity.type
_entity.pdbx_description
1 polymer ?
#
loop_
_entity_poly.entity_id
_entity_poly.type
_entity_poly.pdbx_seq_one_letter_code
_entity_poly.pdbx_strand_id
1 'polypeptide(L)'
;MMTTQNNNVIKSDIVVVGAGPAGLAFARYFKNSDLTITILEKAPLSTIEKAAYDGREIALTHHSKEILQNLGVWQRFDENEIFKLKDAKVYNGDFNYALHFKVPKDLSFFTSIDRLGNLISNHNIRQALYDEVKDLPNVTIKTDVTIKQLHTSDMQATITLSDDTILTARLLIGADSRFSFVRREMGIGADMNDFGRTVIVFRVSHPLSNEATAQECFLYNRTLALLPLTDNLTNCVITLDNTQSDALLSLSPEALAQEVENMMDGRLGKITVVSSVHHYPLMGVHAKTFVTKRTALIGDSAVGMHPVTAHGFNLGLMSADILANLILNADKQGKDIGSTSLLNTYNRRHQAHTRVLYHGTNAMVTLFTNDKKPMKIVRSAALRLSNHLPPIKRWIAG
;
A
#
# COMPACT_ATOMS: atom_id res chain seq x y z
N MET A 1 30.45 -34.17 28.02
CA MET A 1 30.93 -32.81 27.70
C MET A 1 29.79 -32.10 27.00
N MET A 2 29.08 -31.22 27.73
CA MET A 2 28.07 -30.34 27.10
C MET A 2 28.83 -29.24 26.36
N THR A 3 28.81 -29.30 25.03
CA THR A 3 29.24 -28.20 24.20
C THR A 3 28.29 -27.03 24.39
N THR A 4 28.73 -26.02 25.15
CA THR A 4 28.09 -24.72 25.20
C THR A 4 28.13 -24.15 23.78
N GLN A 5 27.03 -24.31 23.03
CA GLN A 5 26.79 -23.51 21.81
C GLN A 5 26.74 -22.05 22.28
N ASN A 6 27.75 -21.28 21.90
CA ASN A 6 27.70 -19.83 21.98
C ASN A 6 26.60 -19.37 21.03
N ASN A 7 25.36 -19.33 21.50
CA ASN A 7 24.27 -18.76 20.74
C ASN A 7 24.62 -17.27 20.53
N ASN A 8 24.92 -16.92 19.30
CA ASN A 8 25.23 -15.56 18.89
C ASN A 8 23.97 -14.70 19.07
N VAL A 9 23.83 -14.05 20.23
CA VAL A 9 22.68 -13.20 20.55
C VAL A 9 22.97 -11.82 19.97
N ILE A 10 22.20 -11.42 18.97
CA ILE A 10 22.24 -10.09 18.36
C ILE A 10 21.26 -9.20 19.12
N LYS A 11 21.73 -8.04 19.59
CA LYS A 11 20.90 -7.06 20.29
C LYS A 11 20.61 -5.89 19.37
N SER A 12 19.36 -5.46 19.34
CA SER A 12 18.90 -4.23 18.68
C SER A 12 17.85 -3.54 19.56
N ASP A 13 17.66 -2.25 19.40
CA ASP A 13 16.54 -1.56 20.07
C ASP A 13 15.22 -1.96 19.41
N ILE A 14 15.22 -2.06 18.07
CA ILE A 14 14.04 -2.40 17.28
C ILE A 14 14.40 -3.49 16.27
N VAL A 15 13.55 -4.52 16.19
CA VAL A 15 13.58 -5.47 15.08
C VAL A 15 12.34 -5.25 14.21
N VAL A 16 12.54 -5.10 12.91
CA VAL A 16 11.50 -4.97 11.89
C VAL A 16 11.46 -6.21 11.04
N VAL A 17 10.32 -6.84 10.90
CA VAL A 17 10.13 -8.00 10.02
C VAL A 17 9.47 -7.54 8.73
N GLY A 18 10.23 -7.60 7.63
CA GLY A 18 9.85 -7.17 6.29
C GLY A 18 10.57 -5.89 5.84
N ALA A 19 11.31 -6.01 4.72
CA ALA A 19 11.96 -4.91 4.02
C ALA A 19 11.09 -4.34 2.88
N GLY A 20 9.77 -4.40 3.03
CA GLY A 20 8.82 -3.72 2.15
C GLY A 20 8.78 -2.21 2.40
N PRO A 21 7.99 -1.45 1.60
CA PRO A 21 7.95 0.01 1.72
C PRO A 21 7.66 0.54 3.13
N ALA A 22 6.73 -0.10 3.87
CA ALA A 22 6.41 0.32 5.23
C ALA A 22 7.56 0.09 6.22
N GLY A 23 8.25 -1.06 6.12
CA GLY A 23 9.39 -1.39 6.98
C GLY A 23 10.60 -0.50 6.71
N LEU A 24 10.93 -0.26 5.45
CA LEU A 24 12.01 0.62 5.05
C LEU A 24 11.71 2.09 5.42
N ALA A 25 10.49 2.58 5.14
CA ALA A 25 10.08 3.92 5.54
C ALA A 25 10.16 4.11 7.06
N PHE A 26 9.69 3.12 7.83
CA PHE A 26 9.81 3.14 9.29
C PHE A 26 11.26 3.24 9.74
N ALA A 27 12.15 2.40 9.22
CA ALA A 27 13.57 2.42 9.59
C ALA A 27 14.24 3.75 9.25
N ARG A 28 13.85 4.37 8.12
CA ARG A 28 14.42 5.65 7.68
C ARG A 28 14.17 6.81 8.64
N TYR A 29 13.09 6.81 9.44
CA TYR A 29 12.80 7.81 10.46
C TYR A 29 13.91 7.93 11.51
N PHE A 30 14.65 6.86 11.74
CA PHE A 30 15.67 6.77 12.80
C PHE A 30 17.08 7.15 12.34
N LYS A 31 17.24 7.69 11.12
CA LYS A 31 18.54 8.10 10.56
C LYS A 31 19.41 8.94 11.53
N ASN A 32 18.77 9.81 12.32
CA ASN A 32 19.44 10.73 13.22
C ASN A 32 19.19 10.38 14.70
N SER A 33 18.97 9.11 15.02
CA SER A 33 18.81 8.60 16.39
C SER A 33 19.89 7.57 16.69
N ASP A 34 20.15 7.37 18.00
CA ASP A 34 21.07 6.34 18.49
C ASP A 34 20.42 4.96 18.55
N LEU A 35 19.12 4.86 18.26
CA LEU A 35 18.40 3.58 18.26
C LEU A 35 18.89 2.67 17.12
N THR A 36 19.29 1.47 17.48
CA THR A 36 19.73 0.44 16.54
C THR A 36 18.54 -0.36 16.00
N ILE A 37 18.51 -0.57 14.67
CA ILE A 37 17.43 -1.27 13.99
C ILE A 37 17.98 -2.46 13.21
N THR A 38 17.38 -3.62 13.37
CA THR A 38 17.62 -4.76 12.50
C THR A 38 16.36 -5.05 11.69
N ILE A 39 16.46 -5.00 10.38
CA ILE A 39 15.40 -5.43 9.44
C ILE A 39 15.67 -6.87 9.04
N LEU A 40 14.66 -7.73 9.21
CA LEU A 40 14.69 -9.14 8.79
C LEU A 40 13.83 -9.30 7.54
N GLU A 41 14.42 -9.80 6.47
CA GLU A 41 13.73 -10.01 5.20
C GLU A 41 13.93 -11.45 4.71
N LYS A 42 12.84 -12.09 4.30
CA LYS A 42 12.86 -13.46 3.77
C LYS A 42 13.44 -13.55 2.36
N ALA A 43 13.20 -12.53 1.54
CA ALA A 43 13.69 -12.48 0.18
C ALA A 43 15.21 -12.22 0.13
N PRO A 44 15.91 -12.66 -0.93
CA PRO A 44 17.33 -12.38 -1.11
C PRO A 44 17.58 -10.89 -1.36
N LEU A 45 18.77 -10.42 -1.00
CA LEU A 45 19.19 -9.03 -1.15
C LEU A 45 18.97 -8.50 -2.57
N SER A 46 19.25 -9.31 -3.58
CA SER A 46 19.07 -8.93 -4.98
C SER A 46 17.64 -8.51 -5.34
N THR A 47 16.61 -9.02 -4.63
CA THR A 47 15.21 -8.67 -4.85
C THR A 47 14.87 -7.29 -4.26
N ILE A 48 15.62 -6.84 -3.25
CA ILE A 48 15.40 -5.56 -2.57
C ILE A 48 16.28 -4.49 -3.22
N GLU A 49 17.54 -4.83 -3.47
CA GLU A 49 18.56 -3.95 -4.06
C GLU A 49 18.21 -3.51 -5.49
N LYS A 50 17.54 -4.38 -6.24
CA LYS A 50 17.03 -4.11 -7.58
C LYS A 50 15.55 -4.44 -7.62
N ALA A 51 14.73 -3.50 -7.17
CA ALA A 51 13.30 -3.66 -7.14
C ALA A 51 12.75 -3.86 -8.57
N ALA A 52 12.31 -5.09 -8.89
CA ALA A 52 11.74 -5.39 -10.20
C ALA A 52 10.41 -4.62 -10.42
N TYR A 53 10.18 -4.22 -11.68
CA TYR A 53 8.88 -3.71 -12.12
C TYR A 53 7.79 -4.75 -11.85
N ASP A 54 6.70 -4.33 -11.23
CA ASP A 54 5.61 -5.19 -10.81
C ASP A 54 4.23 -4.71 -11.29
N GLY A 55 4.21 -3.76 -12.22
CA GLY A 55 2.99 -3.23 -12.84
C GLY A 55 2.17 -2.29 -11.97
N ARG A 56 2.47 -2.15 -10.69
CA ARG A 56 1.66 -1.33 -9.79
C ARG A 56 2.07 0.13 -9.79
N GLU A 57 1.10 1.00 -10.03
CA GLU A 57 1.24 2.44 -9.88
C GLU A 57 0.56 2.87 -8.58
N ILE A 58 1.25 3.64 -7.79
CA ILE A 58 0.76 4.10 -6.48
C ILE A 58 0.30 5.55 -6.59
N ALA A 59 -0.99 5.77 -6.34
CA ALA A 59 -1.53 7.12 -6.20
C ALA A 59 -1.20 7.65 -4.80
N LEU A 60 -0.23 8.55 -4.74
CA LEU A 60 0.22 9.18 -3.51
C LEU A 60 -0.64 10.41 -3.20
N THR A 61 -1.18 10.46 -1.98
CA THR A 61 -1.82 11.66 -1.43
C THR A 61 -0.77 12.75 -1.18
N HIS A 62 -1.22 14.00 -1.00
CA HIS A 62 -0.33 15.12 -0.63
C HIS A 62 0.40 14.83 0.68
N HIS A 63 -0.29 14.28 1.67
CA HIS A 63 0.32 13.89 2.95
C HIS A 63 1.40 12.82 2.79
N SER A 64 1.16 11.79 1.97
CA SER A 64 2.17 10.77 1.68
C SER A 64 3.38 11.34 0.95
N LYS A 65 3.17 12.30 0.05
CA LYS A 65 4.26 13.06 -0.58
C LYS A 65 5.10 13.79 0.46
N GLU A 66 4.47 14.52 1.40
CA GLU A 66 5.16 15.21 2.49
C GLU A 66 5.99 14.26 3.34
N ILE A 67 5.43 13.10 3.70
CA ILE A 67 6.18 12.05 4.42
C ILE A 67 7.42 11.64 3.62
N LEU A 68 7.27 11.29 2.33
CA LEU A 68 8.40 10.87 1.48
C LEU A 68 9.43 11.99 1.30
N GLN A 69 9.02 13.25 1.23
CA GLN A 69 9.93 14.42 1.20
C GLN A 69 10.74 14.54 2.50
N ASN A 70 10.09 14.42 3.65
CA ASN A 70 10.73 14.49 4.97
C ASN A 70 11.71 13.32 5.18
N LEU A 71 11.45 12.17 4.58
CA LEU A 71 12.35 11.03 4.59
C LEU A 71 13.51 11.14 3.58
N GLY A 72 13.51 12.13 2.69
CA GLY A 72 14.51 12.27 1.61
C GLY A 72 14.26 11.35 0.41
N VAL A 73 13.20 10.56 0.45
CA VAL A 73 12.87 9.56 -0.59
C VAL A 73 12.35 10.23 -1.86
N TRP A 74 11.57 11.32 -1.72
CA TRP A 74 10.97 12.03 -2.86
C TRP A 74 12.02 12.56 -3.83
N GLN A 75 13.14 13.03 -3.34
CA GLN A 75 14.24 13.61 -4.12
C GLN A 75 15.02 12.57 -4.94
N ARG A 76 14.77 11.28 -4.71
CA ARG A 76 15.38 10.18 -5.49
C ARG A 76 14.57 9.78 -6.70
N PHE A 77 13.32 10.24 -6.81
CA PHE A 77 12.52 9.93 -7.99
C PHE A 77 12.97 10.75 -9.19
N ASP A 78 13.05 10.12 -10.36
CA ASP A 78 13.17 10.83 -11.63
C ASP A 78 11.88 11.65 -11.84
N GLU A 79 12.02 12.93 -12.15
CA GLU A 79 10.88 13.82 -12.40
C GLU A 79 9.98 13.33 -13.53
N ASN A 80 10.56 12.63 -14.53
CA ASN A 80 9.82 12.00 -15.62
C ASN A 80 8.98 10.79 -15.20
N GLU A 81 9.25 10.22 -14.03
CA GLU A 81 8.51 9.08 -13.45
C GLU A 81 7.53 9.53 -12.36
N ILE A 82 7.32 10.85 -12.19
CA ILE A 82 6.32 11.44 -11.29
C ILE A 82 5.14 11.92 -12.14
N PHE A 83 4.10 11.10 -12.25
CA PHE A 83 2.96 11.43 -13.09
C PHE A 83 1.89 12.20 -12.31
N LYS A 84 1.29 13.20 -12.95
CA LYS A 84 0.26 14.06 -12.34
C LYS A 84 -1.12 13.42 -12.44
N LEU A 85 -1.79 13.30 -11.30
CA LEU A 85 -3.20 12.93 -11.25
C LEU A 85 -4.02 14.20 -11.05
N LYS A 86 -4.60 14.75 -12.13
CA LYS A 86 -5.38 16.00 -12.07
C LYS A 86 -6.82 15.76 -11.65
N ASP A 87 -7.45 14.77 -12.26
CA ASP A 87 -8.86 14.46 -12.08
C ASP A 87 -9.06 12.95 -11.84
N ALA A 88 -10.22 12.58 -11.26
CA ALA A 88 -10.67 11.21 -11.22
C ALA A 88 -12.17 11.10 -11.52
N LYS A 89 -12.54 10.09 -12.31
CA LYS A 89 -13.92 9.82 -12.72
C LYS A 89 -14.29 8.38 -12.39
N VAL A 90 -15.50 8.19 -11.86
CA VAL A 90 -16.06 6.86 -11.57
C VAL A 90 -17.30 6.65 -12.43
N TYR A 91 -17.31 5.58 -13.23
CA TYR A 91 -18.38 5.20 -14.14
C TYR A 91 -19.11 3.94 -13.64
N ASN A 92 -20.38 3.79 -14.00
CA ASN A 92 -21.20 2.64 -13.67
C ASN A 92 -21.92 2.10 -14.91
N GLY A 93 -21.36 1.06 -15.50
CA GLY A 93 -21.88 0.37 -16.68
C GLY A 93 -21.54 1.06 -17.98
N ASP A 94 -22.16 2.19 -18.26
CA ASP A 94 -21.90 3.01 -19.43
C ASP A 94 -21.12 4.29 -19.07
N PHE A 95 -20.68 5.02 -20.10
CA PHE A 95 -19.91 6.25 -19.93
C PHE A 95 -20.78 7.53 -19.96
N ASN A 96 -22.11 7.39 -19.88
CA ASN A 96 -23.03 8.53 -19.99
C ASN A 96 -23.02 9.42 -18.75
N TYR A 97 -22.64 8.87 -17.58
CA TYR A 97 -22.58 9.62 -16.33
C TYR A 97 -21.37 9.20 -15.49
N ALA A 98 -20.63 10.19 -14.99
CA ALA A 98 -19.52 9.97 -14.07
C ALA A 98 -19.70 10.71 -12.74
N LEU A 99 -19.31 10.07 -11.67
CA LEU A 99 -18.95 10.80 -10.45
C LEU A 99 -17.56 11.40 -10.65
N HIS A 100 -17.46 12.73 -10.59
CA HIS A 100 -16.24 13.45 -10.92
C HIS A 100 -15.61 14.06 -9.68
N PHE A 101 -14.35 13.72 -9.42
CA PHE A 101 -13.51 14.31 -8.40
C PHE A 101 -12.55 15.28 -9.05
N LYS A 102 -12.67 16.56 -8.71
CA LYS A 102 -11.79 17.65 -9.12
C LYS A 102 -11.12 18.25 -7.92
N VAL A 103 -9.97 18.84 -8.13
CA VAL A 103 -9.40 19.76 -7.12
C VAL A 103 -10.41 20.86 -6.87
N PRO A 104 -10.82 21.10 -5.61
CA PRO A 104 -11.74 22.18 -5.27
C PRO A 104 -11.17 23.54 -5.69
N LYS A 105 -11.95 24.36 -6.39
CA LYS A 105 -11.50 25.67 -6.91
C LYS A 105 -11.09 26.65 -5.80
N ASP A 106 -11.74 26.57 -4.65
CA ASP A 106 -11.43 27.31 -3.43
C ASP A 106 -10.07 26.93 -2.84
N LEU A 107 -9.67 25.67 -2.89
CA LEU A 107 -8.33 25.21 -2.47
C LEU A 107 -7.25 25.65 -3.46
N SER A 108 -7.50 25.60 -4.77
CA SER A 108 -6.55 26.04 -5.80
C SER A 108 -6.25 27.54 -5.78
N PHE A 109 -7.14 28.35 -5.17
CA PHE A 109 -6.94 29.82 -5.03
C PHE A 109 -6.08 30.18 -3.81
N PHE A 110 -6.13 29.38 -2.75
CA PHE A 110 -5.38 29.61 -1.50
C PHE A 110 -4.15 28.74 -1.33
N THR A 111 -4.06 27.64 -2.10
CA THR A 111 -2.93 26.71 -2.09
C THR A 111 -2.52 26.42 -3.53
N SER A 112 -1.24 26.25 -3.79
CA SER A 112 -0.72 25.86 -5.12
C SER A 112 -1.09 24.41 -5.53
N ILE A 113 -2.18 23.86 -5.02
CA ILE A 113 -2.64 22.49 -5.32
C ILE A 113 -3.35 22.51 -6.67
N ASP A 114 -2.69 21.94 -7.69
CA ASP A 114 -3.18 21.84 -9.07
C ASP A 114 -3.62 20.42 -9.47
N ARG A 115 -3.58 19.47 -8.50
CA ARG A 115 -3.81 18.03 -8.74
C ARG A 115 -4.36 17.32 -7.52
N LEU A 116 -4.98 16.16 -7.71
CA LEU A 116 -5.45 15.27 -6.63
C LEU A 116 -4.29 14.53 -5.93
N GLY A 117 -3.21 14.29 -6.66
CA GLY A 117 -2.05 13.57 -6.15
C GLY A 117 -1.02 13.29 -7.25
N ASN A 118 -0.12 12.37 -6.96
CA ASN A 118 0.90 11.92 -7.90
C ASN A 118 0.84 10.39 -8.04
N LEU A 119 1.10 9.88 -9.25
CA LEU A 119 1.30 8.46 -9.49
C LEU A 119 2.80 8.19 -9.61
N ILE A 120 3.27 7.19 -8.90
CA ILE A 120 4.67 6.70 -8.94
C ILE A 120 4.64 5.18 -8.95
N SER A 121 5.48 4.57 -9.78
CA SER A 121 5.60 3.11 -9.83
C SER A 121 6.08 2.54 -8.51
N ASN A 122 5.45 1.46 -8.04
CA ASN A 122 5.80 0.83 -6.77
C ASN A 122 7.27 0.39 -6.68
N HIS A 123 7.85 -0.10 -7.77
CA HIS A 123 9.26 -0.47 -7.81
C HIS A 123 10.19 0.74 -7.58
N ASN A 124 9.87 1.92 -8.14
CA ASN A 124 10.64 3.16 -7.91
C ASN A 124 10.58 3.58 -6.43
N ILE A 125 9.39 3.46 -5.80
CA ILE A 125 9.24 3.76 -4.38
C ILE A 125 10.07 2.79 -3.53
N ARG A 126 10.03 1.49 -3.85
CA ARG A 126 10.81 0.46 -3.14
C ARG A 126 12.31 0.71 -3.28
N GLN A 127 12.77 1.00 -4.50
CA GLN A 127 14.17 1.30 -4.77
C GLN A 127 14.65 2.53 -4.01
N ALA A 128 13.91 3.64 -4.09
CA ALA A 128 14.24 4.88 -3.41
C ALA A 128 14.29 4.72 -1.88
N LEU A 129 13.35 3.95 -1.30
CA LEU A 129 13.35 3.65 0.13
C LEU A 129 14.55 2.80 0.53
N TYR A 130 14.91 1.78 -0.25
CA TYR A 130 16.09 0.96 0.00
C TYR A 130 17.37 1.81 -0.05
N ASP A 131 17.52 2.65 -1.07
CA ASP A 131 18.67 3.54 -1.24
C ASP A 131 18.82 4.60 -0.13
N GLU A 132 17.72 4.96 0.55
CA GLU A 132 17.74 5.84 1.73
C GLU A 132 18.13 5.12 3.03
N VAL A 133 18.03 3.79 3.07
CA VAL A 133 18.20 3.01 4.31
C VAL A 133 19.46 2.17 4.32
N LYS A 134 19.92 1.66 3.16
CA LYS A 134 20.99 0.64 3.05
C LYS A 134 22.32 1.04 3.72
N ASP A 135 22.63 2.34 3.70
CA ASP A 135 23.91 2.88 4.19
C ASP A 135 23.79 3.59 5.57
N LEU A 136 22.65 3.45 6.24
CA LEU A 136 22.46 4.03 7.57
C LEU A 136 23.28 3.26 8.62
N PRO A 137 24.13 3.93 9.40
CA PRO A 137 25.07 3.25 10.32
C PRO A 137 24.37 2.51 11.46
N ASN A 138 23.15 2.92 11.81
CA ASN A 138 22.34 2.35 12.88
C ASN A 138 21.28 1.34 12.36
N VAL A 139 21.27 1.03 11.05
CA VAL A 139 20.34 0.07 10.44
C VAL A 139 21.10 -1.10 9.84
N THR A 140 20.73 -2.32 10.20
CA THR A 140 21.24 -3.56 9.61
C THR A 140 20.11 -4.27 8.88
N ILE A 141 20.28 -4.58 7.59
CA ILE A 141 19.34 -5.38 6.82
C ILE A 141 19.89 -6.80 6.70
N LYS A 142 19.15 -7.79 7.23
CA LYS A 142 19.45 -9.21 7.11
C LYS A 142 18.44 -9.83 6.15
N THR A 143 18.94 -10.32 5.03
CA THR A 143 18.16 -10.97 3.98
C THR A 143 18.35 -12.49 4.01
N ASP A 144 17.53 -13.23 3.25
CA ASP A 144 17.54 -14.69 3.22
C ASP A 144 17.28 -15.35 4.58
N VAL A 145 16.56 -14.63 5.46
CA VAL A 145 16.29 -15.13 6.82
C VAL A 145 14.85 -15.60 6.97
N THR A 146 14.68 -16.73 7.64
CA THR A 146 13.37 -17.26 8.03
C THR A 146 13.26 -17.24 9.54
N ILE A 147 12.16 -16.72 10.06
CA ILE A 147 11.89 -16.70 11.49
C ILE A 147 11.25 -18.04 11.88
N LYS A 148 11.82 -18.67 12.90
CA LYS A 148 11.34 -19.93 13.49
C LYS A 148 10.33 -19.69 14.60
N GLN A 149 10.61 -18.70 15.47
CA GLN A 149 9.79 -18.42 16.65
C GLN A 149 9.89 -16.96 17.05
N LEU A 150 8.79 -16.44 17.60
CA LEU A 150 8.70 -15.12 18.22
C LEU A 150 8.21 -15.29 19.68
N HIS A 151 8.83 -14.58 20.58
CA HIS A 151 8.41 -14.51 21.98
C HIS A 151 8.54 -13.10 22.52
N THR A 152 7.61 -12.66 23.37
CA THR A 152 7.69 -11.34 24.01
C THR A 152 7.49 -11.46 25.51
N SER A 153 8.33 -10.78 26.27
CA SER A 153 8.23 -10.60 27.72
C SER A 153 7.86 -9.15 28.05
N ASP A 154 7.83 -8.79 29.32
CA ASP A 154 7.64 -7.39 29.72
C ASP A 154 8.84 -6.50 29.36
N MET A 155 10.02 -7.10 29.20
CA MET A 155 11.27 -6.37 28.99
C MET A 155 11.70 -6.31 27.52
N GLN A 156 11.46 -7.38 26.75
CA GLN A 156 11.99 -7.51 25.40
C GLN A 156 11.18 -8.46 24.53
N ALA A 157 11.35 -8.33 23.21
CA ALA A 157 11.02 -9.34 22.22
C ALA A 157 12.25 -10.20 21.92
N THR A 158 12.04 -11.49 21.70
CA THR A 158 13.05 -12.47 21.30
C THR A 158 12.62 -13.11 19.98
N ILE A 159 13.49 -13.09 19.01
CA ILE A 159 13.28 -13.63 17.68
C ILE A 159 14.31 -14.75 17.46
N THR A 160 13.84 -15.95 17.19
CA THR A 160 14.71 -17.08 16.84
C THR A 160 14.59 -17.33 15.33
N LEU A 161 15.72 -17.32 14.63
CA LEU A 161 15.79 -17.62 13.20
C LEU A 161 15.93 -19.13 12.98
N SER A 162 15.76 -19.58 11.72
CA SER A 162 15.83 -21.00 11.37
C SER A 162 17.25 -21.60 11.50
N ASP A 163 18.28 -20.77 11.51
CA ASP A 163 19.67 -21.13 11.78
C ASP A 163 20.04 -21.10 13.28
N ASP A 164 19.02 -21.02 14.16
CA ASP A 164 19.12 -20.89 15.60
C ASP A 164 19.81 -19.59 16.10
N THR A 165 20.04 -18.60 15.22
CA THR A 165 20.44 -17.24 15.62
C THR A 165 19.32 -16.60 16.43
N ILE A 166 19.69 -15.98 17.57
CA ILE A 166 18.74 -15.30 18.45
C ILE A 166 18.95 -13.79 18.35
N LEU A 167 17.86 -13.07 18.08
CA LEU A 167 17.83 -11.61 18.21
C LEU A 167 16.97 -11.21 19.42
N THR A 168 17.40 -10.17 20.12
CA THR A 168 16.60 -9.54 21.18
C THR A 168 16.39 -8.06 20.87
N ALA A 169 15.19 -7.56 21.16
CA ALA A 169 14.85 -6.16 20.92
C ALA A 169 13.91 -5.60 22.00
N ARG A 170 13.97 -4.30 22.22
CA ARG A 170 13.00 -3.58 23.07
C ARG A 170 11.61 -3.54 22.41
N LEU A 171 11.56 -3.59 21.07
CA LEU A 171 10.33 -3.54 20.29
C LEU A 171 10.44 -4.37 19.01
N LEU A 172 9.41 -5.14 18.69
CA LEU A 172 9.23 -5.89 17.45
C LEU A 172 8.20 -5.18 16.57
N ILE A 173 8.52 -4.98 15.28
CA ILE A 173 7.63 -4.40 14.28
C ILE A 173 7.32 -5.45 13.21
N GLY A 174 6.04 -5.76 13.01
CA GLY A 174 5.58 -6.56 11.88
C GLY A 174 5.26 -5.66 10.69
N ALA A 175 6.03 -5.83 9.60
CA ALA A 175 5.85 -5.16 8.31
C ALA A 175 5.86 -6.18 7.15
N ASP A 176 5.47 -7.43 7.45
CA ASP A 176 5.66 -8.65 6.65
C ASP A 176 4.45 -9.03 5.79
N SER A 177 3.73 -8.04 5.28
CA SER A 177 2.59 -8.16 4.36
C SER A 177 1.25 -8.58 4.99
N ARG A 178 0.21 -8.67 4.13
CA ARG A 178 -1.18 -8.99 4.55
C ARG A 178 -1.36 -10.38 5.16
N PHE A 179 -0.49 -11.32 4.82
CA PHE A 179 -0.45 -12.67 5.43
C PHE A 179 0.56 -12.77 6.57
N SER A 180 0.75 -11.68 7.30
CA SER A 180 1.76 -11.49 8.32
C SER A 180 1.98 -12.71 9.23
N PHE A 181 3.22 -13.17 9.26
CA PHE A 181 3.69 -14.18 10.21
C PHE A 181 3.71 -13.59 11.63
N VAL A 182 4.27 -12.36 11.76
CA VAL A 182 4.32 -11.68 13.06
C VAL A 182 2.93 -11.55 13.68
N ARG A 183 1.94 -11.12 12.91
CA ARG A 183 0.56 -10.99 13.40
C ARG A 183 0.03 -12.31 13.95
N ARG A 184 0.21 -13.41 13.22
CA ARG A 184 -0.28 -14.74 13.62
C ARG A 184 0.44 -15.28 14.86
N GLU A 185 1.76 -15.24 14.87
CA GLU A 185 2.58 -15.73 15.98
C GLU A 185 2.33 -14.94 17.27
N MET A 186 2.04 -13.65 17.13
CA MET A 186 1.71 -12.79 18.28
C MET A 186 0.24 -12.88 18.71
N GLY A 187 -0.54 -13.80 18.14
CA GLY A 187 -1.93 -14.05 18.50
C GLY A 187 -2.90 -12.93 18.14
N ILE A 188 -2.53 -12.04 17.19
CA ILE A 188 -3.38 -10.95 16.76
C ILE A 188 -4.31 -11.44 15.65
N GLY A 189 -5.61 -11.51 15.94
CA GLY A 189 -6.65 -11.84 14.97
C GLY A 189 -6.83 -10.74 13.92
N ALA A 190 -7.40 -11.11 12.76
CA ALA A 190 -7.71 -10.17 11.69
C ALA A 190 -9.04 -10.52 11.00
N ASP A 191 -9.73 -9.50 10.52
CA ASP A 191 -10.77 -9.66 9.51
C ASP A 191 -10.08 -9.82 8.15
N MET A 192 -10.17 -11.00 7.58
CA MET A 192 -9.62 -11.29 6.25
C MET A 192 -10.79 -11.47 5.28
N ASN A 193 -10.75 -10.74 4.17
CA ASN A 193 -11.76 -10.82 3.13
C ASN A 193 -11.10 -11.24 1.81
N ASP A 194 -11.37 -12.48 1.39
CA ASP A 194 -11.08 -12.93 0.03
C ASP A 194 -12.22 -12.48 -0.88
N PHE A 195 -11.92 -11.62 -1.84
CA PHE A 195 -12.91 -11.12 -2.78
C PHE A 195 -13.20 -12.13 -3.91
N GLY A 196 -12.47 -13.25 -4.00
CA GLY A 196 -12.58 -14.23 -5.08
C GLY A 196 -12.21 -13.64 -6.45
N ARG A 197 -11.34 -12.61 -6.45
CA ARG A 197 -11.00 -11.85 -7.64
C ARG A 197 -9.49 -11.75 -7.82
N THR A 198 -9.09 -11.63 -9.09
CA THR A 198 -7.71 -11.35 -9.50
C THR A 198 -7.62 -9.93 -10.07
N VAL A 199 -6.57 -9.23 -9.71
CA VAL A 199 -6.18 -7.93 -10.29
C VAL A 199 -5.10 -8.20 -11.32
N ILE A 200 -5.31 -7.73 -12.56
CA ILE A 200 -4.35 -7.82 -13.67
C ILE A 200 -3.91 -6.41 -14.03
N VAL A 201 -2.59 -6.18 -14.09
CA VAL A 201 -2.01 -4.84 -14.28
C VAL A 201 -0.98 -4.85 -15.41
N PHE A 202 -1.05 -3.84 -16.27
CA PHE A 202 -0.12 -3.62 -17.39
C PHE A 202 -0.27 -2.20 -17.94
N ARG A 203 0.75 -1.74 -18.68
CA ARG A 203 0.73 -0.43 -19.31
C ARG A 203 0.33 -0.53 -20.79
N VAL A 204 -0.40 0.48 -21.25
CA VAL A 204 -0.82 0.62 -22.64
C VAL A 204 -0.47 2.01 -23.17
N SER A 205 -0.08 2.07 -24.45
CA SER A 205 0.00 3.31 -25.22
C SER A 205 -1.24 3.49 -26.10
N HIS A 206 -1.61 4.74 -26.37
CA HIS A 206 -2.81 5.11 -27.13
C HIS A 206 -2.66 6.50 -27.77
N PRO A 207 -3.34 6.80 -28.90
CA PRO A 207 -3.17 8.07 -29.64
C PRO A 207 -3.93 9.27 -29.03
N LEU A 208 -5.05 9.03 -28.32
CA LEU A 208 -5.85 10.09 -27.74
C LEU A 208 -5.42 10.38 -26.29
N SER A 209 -5.39 11.65 -25.88
CA SER A 209 -4.98 12.04 -24.54
C SER A 209 -5.92 11.48 -23.46
N ASN A 210 -5.33 11.00 -22.34
CA ASN A 210 -6.06 10.61 -21.14
C ASN A 210 -6.36 11.80 -20.20
N GLU A 211 -5.95 13.02 -20.58
CA GLU A 211 -6.17 14.27 -19.83
C GLU A 211 -5.68 14.26 -18.38
N ALA A 212 -4.69 13.44 -18.06
CA ALA A 212 -4.22 13.18 -16.69
C ALA A 212 -5.38 12.83 -15.71
N THR A 213 -6.40 12.12 -16.20
CA THR A 213 -7.61 11.74 -15.49
C THR A 213 -7.61 10.25 -15.17
N ALA A 214 -7.63 9.87 -13.91
CA ALA A 214 -7.91 8.49 -13.52
C ALA A 214 -9.38 8.14 -13.78
N GLN A 215 -9.62 6.93 -14.24
CA GLN A 215 -10.97 6.44 -14.48
C GLN A 215 -11.18 5.10 -13.81
N GLU A 216 -12.21 4.97 -12.97
CA GLU A 216 -12.67 3.70 -12.40
C GLU A 216 -13.99 3.32 -13.05
N CYS A 217 -13.96 2.26 -13.86
CA CYS A 217 -15.09 1.81 -14.67
C CYS A 217 -15.64 0.50 -14.08
N PHE A 218 -16.79 0.55 -13.44
CA PHE A 218 -17.52 -0.63 -12.97
C PHE A 218 -18.37 -1.22 -14.11
N LEU A 219 -17.82 -2.24 -14.79
CA LEU A 219 -18.40 -2.85 -16.00
C LEU A 219 -19.09 -4.17 -15.67
N TYR A 220 -20.07 -4.15 -14.77
CA TYR A 220 -20.80 -5.37 -14.37
C TYR A 220 -20.00 -6.65 -14.37
N ASN A 221 -19.65 -7.55 -13.84
CA ASN A 221 -18.73 -8.70 -13.75
C ASN A 221 -17.23 -8.37 -13.63
N ARG A 222 -16.76 -7.20 -14.05
CA ARG A 222 -15.35 -6.77 -13.95
C ARG A 222 -15.24 -5.26 -13.70
N THR A 223 -14.09 -4.81 -13.24
CA THR A 223 -13.76 -3.38 -13.21
C THR A 223 -12.50 -3.10 -14.02
N LEU A 224 -12.43 -1.89 -14.58
CA LEU A 224 -11.26 -1.38 -15.25
C LEU A 224 -10.90 -0.04 -14.62
N ALA A 225 -9.74 0.02 -13.95
CA ALA A 225 -9.14 1.29 -13.57
C ALA A 225 -8.08 1.69 -14.59
N LEU A 226 -8.10 2.95 -14.99
CA LEU A 226 -7.10 3.57 -15.86
C LEU A 226 -6.37 4.65 -15.06
N LEU A 227 -5.07 4.49 -14.92
CA LEU A 227 -4.21 5.44 -14.20
C LEU A 227 -3.34 6.17 -15.22
N PRO A 228 -3.51 7.50 -15.39
CA PRO A 228 -2.79 8.27 -16.41
C PRO A 228 -1.32 8.43 -16.00
N LEU A 229 -0.40 8.03 -16.86
CA LEU A 229 1.03 8.26 -16.69
C LEU A 229 1.46 9.48 -17.49
N THR A 230 1.58 9.35 -18.79
CA THR A 230 1.72 10.50 -19.71
C THR A 230 0.42 10.68 -20.51
N ASP A 231 0.34 11.70 -21.33
CA ASP A 231 -0.87 11.95 -22.14
C ASP A 231 -1.31 10.74 -22.98
N ASN A 232 -0.35 9.93 -23.43
CA ASN A 232 -0.55 8.79 -24.33
C ASN A 232 -0.10 7.45 -23.71
N LEU A 233 0.15 7.41 -22.40
CA LEU A 233 0.54 6.22 -21.66
C LEU A 233 -0.37 6.08 -20.43
N THR A 234 -0.97 4.92 -20.28
CA THR A 234 -1.91 4.63 -19.17
C THR A 234 -1.62 3.27 -18.57
N ASN A 235 -1.68 3.16 -17.24
CA ASN A 235 -1.66 1.87 -16.57
C ASN A 235 -3.08 1.34 -16.43
N CYS A 236 -3.33 0.15 -16.95
CA CYS A 236 -4.59 -0.57 -16.86
C CYS A 236 -4.58 -1.50 -15.66
N VAL A 237 -5.66 -1.47 -14.88
CA VAL A 237 -5.89 -2.35 -13.74
C VAL A 237 -7.24 -3.02 -13.92
N ILE A 238 -7.25 -4.27 -14.37
CA ILE A 238 -8.47 -5.05 -14.57
C ILE A 238 -8.69 -5.93 -13.35
N THR A 239 -9.86 -5.84 -12.73
CA THR A 239 -10.27 -6.72 -11.64
C THR A 239 -11.45 -7.57 -12.08
N LEU A 240 -11.31 -8.88 -12.02
CA LEU A 240 -12.32 -9.83 -12.46
C LEU A 240 -12.35 -11.07 -11.56
N ASP A 241 -13.38 -11.89 -11.72
CA ASP A 241 -13.51 -13.15 -11.00
C ASP A 241 -12.34 -14.09 -11.29
N ASN A 242 -11.87 -14.84 -10.30
CA ASN A 242 -10.76 -15.77 -10.44
C ASN A 242 -11.00 -16.82 -11.54
N THR A 243 -12.25 -17.23 -11.77
CA THR A 243 -12.61 -18.18 -12.83
C THR A 243 -12.41 -17.65 -14.24
N GLN A 244 -12.32 -16.33 -14.41
CA GLN A 244 -12.13 -15.65 -15.69
C GLN A 244 -10.69 -15.15 -15.90
N SER A 245 -9.87 -15.15 -14.86
CA SER A 245 -8.52 -14.57 -14.90
C SER A 245 -7.59 -15.30 -15.86
N ASP A 246 -7.62 -16.62 -15.88
CA ASP A 246 -6.73 -17.44 -16.72
C ASP A 246 -7.02 -17.22 -18.21
N ALA A 247 -8.29 -17.05 -18.58
CA ALA A 247 -8.68 -16.75 -19.96
C ALA A 247 -8.11 -15.40 -20.42
N LEU A 248 -8.17 -14.37 -19.56
CA LEU A 248 -7.61 -13.05 -19.88
C LEU A 248 -6.07 -13.06 -19.91
N LEU A 249 -5.43 -13.78 -18.99
CA LEU A 249 -3.98 -13.91 -18.92
C LEU A 249 -3.37 -14.71 -20.07
N SER A 250 -4.17 -15.58 -20.72
CA SER A 250 -3.74 -16.36 -21.90
C SER A 250 -3.82 -15.59 -23.22
N LEU A 251 -4.38 -14.38 -23.24
CA LEU A 251 -4.49 -13.58 -24.45
C LEU A 251 -3.11 -13.10 -24.93
N SER A 252 -2.97 -12.98 -26.27
CA SER A 252 -1.82 -12.27 -26.82
C SER A 252 -1.89 -10.78 -26.45
N PRO A 253 -0.77 -10.03 -26.49
CA PRO A 253 -0.78 -8.59 -26.26
C PRO A 253 -1.78 -7.84 -27.12
N GLU A 254 -1.96 -8.23 -28.39
CA GLU A 254 -2.90 -7.63 -29.32
C GLU A 254 -4.36 -7.92 -28.93
N ALA A 255 -4.65 -9.15 -28.54
CA ALA A 255 -5.98 -9.54 -28.09
C ALA A 255 -6.33 -8.86 -26.74
N LEU A 256 -5.36 -8.72 -25.84
CA LEU A 256 -5.54 -7.98 -24.58
C LEU A 256 -5.77 -6.48 -24.82
N ALA A 257 -5.04 -5.88 -25.77
CA ALA A 257 -5.27 -4.50 -26.19
C ALA A 257 -6.70 -4.30 -26.74
N GLN A 258 -7.15 -5.20 -27.62
CA GLN A 258 -8.51 -5.17 -28.17
C GLN A 258 -9.59 -5.30 -27.08
N GLU A 259 -9.33 -6.12 -26.05
CA GLU A 259 -10.24 -6.25 -24.92
C GLU A 259 -10.37 -4.93 -24.15
N VAL A 260 -9.27 -4.21 -23.93
CA VAL A 260 -9.30 -2.88 -23.29
C VAL A 260 -10.00 -1.85 -24.19
N GLU A 261 -9.75 -1.87 -25.50
CA GLU A 261 -10.47 -1.00 -26.46
C GLU A 261 -11.98 -1.19 -26.35
N ASN A 262 -12.44 -2.45 -26.33
CA ASN A 262 -13.84 -2.79 -26.18
C ASN A 262 -14.41 -2.34 -24.82
N MET A 263 -13.65 -2.52 -23.72
CA MET A 263 -14.04 -2.08 -22.38
C MET A 263 -14.19 -0.55 -22.30
N MET A 264 -13.44 0.19 -23.09
CA MET A 264 -13.42 1.66 -23.12
C MET A 264 -14.28 2.28 -24.21
N ASP A 265 -14.98 1.46 -25.00
CA ASP A 265 -15.77 1.91 -26.16
C ASP A 265 -14.93 2.81 -27.13
N GLY A 266 -13.68 2.40 -27.37
CA GLY A 266 -12.73 3.08 -28.27
C GLY A 266 -12.27 4.48 -27.83
N ARG A 267 -12.56 4.93 -26.61
CA ARG A 267 -12.36 6.32 -26.15
C ARG A 267 -10.90 6.77 -26.09
N LEU A 268 -9.95 5.85 -26.04
CA LEU A 268 -8.51 6.14 -26.10
C LEU A 268 -7.94 5.92 -27.53
N GLY A 269 -8.77 5.50 -28.49
CA GLY A 269 -8.34 5.09 -29.81
C GLY A 269 -7.71 3.69 -29.80
N LYS A 270 -6.84 3.41 -30.78
CA LYS A 270 -6.16 2.13 -30.88
C LYS A 270 -5.14 1.94 -29.77
N ILE A 271 -5.24 0.85 -29.03
CA ILE A 271 -4.41 0.56 -27.86
C ILE A 271 -3.30 -0.43 -28.23
N THR A 272 -2.13 -0.26 -27.60
CA THR A 272 -1.01 -1.21 -27.69
C THR A 272 -0.50 -1.52 -26.28
N VAL A 273 -0.37 -2.81 -25.90
CA VAL A 273 0.25 -3.22 -24.64
C VAL A 273 1.76 -3.01 -24.76
N VAL A 274 2.34 -2.26 -23.80
CA VAL A 274 3.76 -1.83 -23.85
C VAL A 274 4.57 -2.27 -22.60
N SER A 275 4.01 -3.10 -21.75
CA SER A 275 4.71 -3.66 -20.58
C SER A 275 4.41 -5.14 -20.40
N SER A 276 5.17 -5.80 -19.50
CA SER A 276 4.79 -7.09 -18.96
C SER A 276 3.44 -7.01 -18.23
N VAL A 277 2.70 -8.13 -18.26
CA VAL A 277 1.42 -8.30 -17.55
C VAL A 277 1.69 -8.95 -16.21
N HIS A 278 1.20 -8.33 -15.13
CA HIS A 278 1.31 -8.87 -13.77
C HIS A 278 -0.09 -9.13 -13.21
N HIS A 279 -0.20 -10.08 -12.28
CA HIS A 279 -1.48 -10.36 -11.63
C HIS A 279 -1.33 -10.66 -10.14
N TYR A 280 -2.37 -10.36 -9.37
CA TYR A 280 -2.37 -10.48 -7.91
C TYR A 280 -3.74 -10.93 -7.41
N PRO A 281 -3.80 -11.86 -6.43
CA PRO A 281 -5.06 -12.17 -5.76
C PRO A 281 -5.55 -10.96 -4.94
N LEU A 282 -6.84 -10.72 -4.98
CA LEU A 282 -7.45 -9.60 -4.28
C LEU A 282 -7.90 -10.01 -2.88
N MET A 283 -7.12 -9.61 -1.90
CA MET A 283 -7.37 -9.90 -0.50
C MET A 283 -7.41 -8.61 0.33
N GLY A 284 -8.39 -8.49 1.20
CA GLY A 284 -8.44 -7.45 2.23
C GLY A 284 -8.04 -8.03 3.59
N VAL A 285 -7.40 -7.22 4.42
CA VAL A 285 -7.09 -7.57 5.80
C VAL A 285 -7.22 -6.34 6.70
N HIS A 286 -7.78 -6.53 7.89
CA HIS A 286 -7.76 -5.53 8.95
C HIS A 286 -7.53 -6.25 10.28
N ALA A 287 -6.38 -6.02 10.90
CA ALA A 287 -6.06 -6.61 12.20
C ALA A 287 -6.99 -6.07 13.29
N LYS A 288 -7.43 -6.94 14.20
CA LYS A 288 -8.33 -6.56 15.32
C LYS A 288 -7.70 -5.55 16.26
N THR A 289 -6.39 -5.63 16.44
CA THR A 289 -5.53 -4.66 17.10
C THR A 289 -4.22 -4.56 16.33
N PHE A 290 -3.57 -3.40 16.36
CA PHE A 290 -2.28 -3.21 15.69
C PHE A 290 -1.09 -3.38 16.65
N VAL A 291 -1.37 -3.74 17.89
CA VAL A 291 -0.33 -3.89 18.91
C VAL A 291 -0.62 -5.05 19.85
N THR A 292 0.43 -5.58 20.42
CA THR A 292 0.41 -6.43 21.62
C THR A 292 1.68 -6.15 22.43
N LYS A 293 1.97 -6.96 23.45
CA LYS A 293 3.16 -6.78 24.29
C LYS A 293 4.42 -6.66 23.43
N ARG A 294 5.12 -5.51 23.50
CA ARG A 294 6.37 -5.25 22.78
C ARG A 294 6.29 -5.47 21.26
N THR A 295 5.11 -5.38 20.67
CA THR A 295 4.92 -5.62 19.24
C THR A 295 3.95 -4.61 18.66
N ALA A 296 4.28 -4.08 17.48
CA ALA A 296 3.37 -3.28 16.66
C ALA A 296 3.36 -3.78 15.22
N LEU A 297 2.21 -3.65 14.54
CA LEU A 297 2.02 -3.95 13.12
C LEU A 297 1.93 -2.66 12.33
N ILE A 298 2.59 -2.59 11.17
CA ILE A 298 2.52 -1.47 10.23
C ILE A 298 2.29 -1.98 8.80
N GLY A 299 1.82 -1.09 7.91
CA GLY A 299 1.57 -1.47 6.52
C GLY A 299 0.49 -2.54 6.38
N ASP A 300 0.64 -3.40 5.39
CA ASP A 300 -0.34 -4.46 5.08
C ASP A 300 -0.43 -5.54 6.18
N SER A 301 0.52 -5.65 7.10
CA SER A 301 0.41 -6.53 8.25
C SER A 301 -0.69 -6.08 9.22
N ALA A 302 -0.92 -4.76 9.30
CA ALA A 302 -1.99 -4.13 10.06
C ALA A 302 -3.27 -3.99 9.22
N VAL A 303 -3.16 -3.36 8.03
CA VAL A 303 -4.29 -3.08 7.14
C VAL A 303 -3.89 -3.19 5.68
N GLY A 304 -4.39 -4.22 5.00
CA GLY A 304 -4.33 -4.37 3.55
C GLY A 304 -5.70 -4.09 2.94
N MET A 305 -5.82 -3.07 2.10
CA MET A 305 -7.10 -2.62 1.53
C MET A 305 -7.31 -3.07 0.08
N HIS A 306 -8.56 -3.02 -0.35
CA HIS A 306 -8.91 -3.12 -1.76
C HIS A 306 -8.30 -1.94 -2.54
N PRO A 307 -7.69 -2.16 -3.71
CA PRO A 307 -6.96 -1.12 -4.46
C PRO A 307 -7.84 0.00 -5.03
N VAL A 308 -9.15 -0.22 -5.15
CA VAL A 308 -10.10 0.73 -5.78
C VAL A 308 -10.06 2.15 -5.20
N THR A 309 -9.65 2.30 -3.95
CA THR A 309 -9.53 3.62 -3.29
C THR A 309 -8.10 4.13 -3.20
N ALA A 310 -7.11 3.37 -3.70
CA ALA A 310 -5.67 3.69 -3.66
C ALA A 310 -5.12 4.03 -2.25
N HIS A 311 -5.81 3.65 -1.17
CA HIS A 311 -5.43 4.02 0.20
C HIS A 311 -4.41 3.07 0.85
N GLY A 312 -4.23 1.84 0.34
CA GLY A 312 -3.41 0.81 1.01
C GLY A 312 -1.98 1.28 1.33
N PHE A 313 -1.26 1.75 0.31
CA PHE A 313 0.10 2.25 0.47
C PHE A 313 0.14 3.50 1.39
N ASN A 314 -0.76 4.45 1.17
CA ASN A 314 -0.82 5.71 1.93
C ASN A 314 -1.05 5.45 3.43
N LEU A 315 -1.93 4.51 3.77
CA LEU A 315 -2.16 4.09 5.16
C LEU A 315 -0.95 3.36 5.75
N GLY A 316 -0.27 2.54 4.94
CA GLY A 316 0.96 1.86 5.35
C GLY A 316 2.06 2.86 5.71
N LEU A 317 2.25 3.88 4.87
CA LEU A 317 3.22 4.94 5.11
C LEU A 317 2.85 5.78 6.34
N MET A 318 1.57 6.14 6.50
CA MET A 318 1.06 6.85 7.68
C MET A 318 1.25 6.03 8.97
N SER A 319 1.11 4.70 8.92
CA SER A 319 1.35 3.83 10.08
C SER A 319 2.80 3.92 10.55
N ALA A 320 3.74 3.91 9.61
CA ALA A 320 5.16 4.07 9.89
C ALA A 320 5.47 5.44 10.49
N ASP A 321 4.90 6.52 9.92
CA ASP A 321 5.03 7.88 10.41
C ASP A 321 4.55 8.05 11.86
N ILE A 322 3.31 7.64 12.14
CA ILE A 322 2.72 7.78 13.47
C ILE A 322 3.56 7.02 14.51
N LEU A 323 3.92 5.78 14.22
CA LEU A 323 4.64 4.94 15.18
C LEU A 323 6.07 5.43 15.40
N ALA A 324 6.80 5.76 14.34
CA ALA A 324 8.17 6.25 14.43
C ALA A 324 8.25 7.57 15.22
N ASN A 325 7.35 8.51 14.97
CA ASN A 325 7.31 9.77 15.72
C ASN A 325 7.00 9.57 17.21
N LEU A 326 6.11 8.63 17.56
CA LEU A 326 5.85 8.29 18.97
C LEU A 326 7.08 7.67 19.64
N ILE A 327 7.81 6.79 18.95
CA ILE A 327 9.03 6.15 19.46
C ILE A 327 10.13 7.19 19.67
N LEU A 328 10.41 8.02 18.66
CA LEU A 328 11.45 9.07 18.75
C LEU A 328 11.16 10.07 19.87
N ASN A 329 9.89 10.43 20.08
CA ASN A 329 9.50 11.30 21.18
C ASN A 329 9.66 10.64 22.55
N ALA A 330 9.39 9.34 22.65
CA ALA A 330 9.57 8.57 23.90
C ALA A 330 11.05 8.43 24.24
N ASP A 331 11.86 8.09 23.23
CA ASP A 331 13.32 7.93 23.38
C ASP A 331 13.99 9.22 23.84
N LYS A 332 13.69 10.37 23.21
CA LYS A 332 14.16 11.69 23.64
C LYS A 332 13.81 12.04 25.11
N GLN A 333 12.74 11.45 25.63
CA GLN A 333 12.29 11.63 27.01
C GLN A 333 12.84 10.55 27.97
N GLY A 334 13.71 9.66 27.50
CA GLY A 334 14.21 8.53 28.26
C GLY A 334 13.14 7.50 28.64
N LYS A 335 12.00 7.48 27.93
CA LYS A 335 10.89 6.56 28.16
C LYS A 335 11.08 5.25 27.41
N ASP A 336 10.41 4.21 27.90
CA ASP A 336 10.42 2.90 27.23
C ASP A 336 9.65 2.93 25.91
N ILE A 337 10.37 2.72 24.78
CA ILE A 337 9.84 2.72 23.41
C ILE A 337 8.88 1.56 23.13
N GLY A 338 8.93 0.47 23.91
CA GLY A 338 8.04 -0.69 23.81
C GLY A 338 6.92 -0.67 24.85
N SER A 339 6.71 0.45 25.56
CA SER A 339 5.70 0.53 26.62
C SER A 339 4.28 0.38 26.09
N THR A 340 3.43 -0.30 26.85
CA THR A 340 2.01 -0.49 26.52
C THR A 340 1.28 0.83 26.27
N SER A 341 1.62 1.89 26.99
CA SER A 341 1.01 3.22 26.83
C SER A 341 1.29 3.83 25.46
N LEU A 342 2.55 3.75 25.01
CA LEU A 342 2.95 4.23 23.67
C LEU A 342 2.23 3.44 22.59
N LEU A 343 2.30 2.10 22.69
CA LEU A 343 1.71 1.20 21.71
C LEU A 343 0.19 1.38 21.61
N ASN A 344 -0.50 1.52 22.73
CA ASN A 344 -1.93 1.81 22.74
C ASN A 344 -2.28 3.19 22.12
N THR A 345 -1.39 4.17 22.26
CA THR A 345 -1.57 5.48 21.60
C THR A 345 -1.47 5.36 20.08
N TYR A 346 -0.49 4.62 19.58
CA TYR A 346 -0.39 4.27 18.16
C TYR A 346 -1.65 3.55 17.68
N ASN A 347 -2.03 2.48 18.39
CA ASN A 347 -3.19 1.67 18.04
C ASN A 347 -4.46 2.51 17.90
N ARG A 348 -4.77 3.35 18.88
CA ARG A 348 -5.97 4.21 18.84
C ARG A 348 -5.94 5.18 17.65
N ARG A 349 -4.80 5.86 17.43
CA ARG A 349 -4.69 6.86 16.35
C ARG A 349 -4.87 6.23 14.99
N HIS A 350 -4.17 5.13 14.72
CA HIS A 350 -4.19 4.50 13.42
C HIS A 350 -5.47 3.70 13.16
N GLN A 351 -5.99 2.96 14.17
CA GLN A 351 -7.24 2.21 14.05
C GLN A 351 -8.46 3.10 13.79
N ALA A 352 -8.57 4.24 14.47
CA ALA A 352 -9.67 5.17 14.25
C ALA A 352 -9.75 5.61 12.78
N HIS A 353 -8.61 5.83 12.15
CA HIS A 353 -8.52 6.26 10.76
C HIS A 353 -8.81 5.11 9.77
N THR A 354 -8.14 3.98 9.97
CA THR A 354 -8.21 2.86 9.03
C THR A 354 -9.54 2.13 9.05
N ARG A 355 -10.19 2.01 10.22
CA ARG A 355 -11.43 1.24 10.38
C ARG A 355 -12.57 1.81 9.55
N VAL A 356 -12.72 3.11 9.54
CA VAL A 356 -13.75 3.81 8.75
C VAL A 356 -13.48 3.61 7.25
N LEU A 357 -12.23 3.80 6.81
CA LEU A 357 -11.84 3.63 5.41
C LEU A 357 -11.99 2.17 4.95
N TYR A 358 -11.56 1.21 5.76
CA TYR A 358 -11.64 -0.21 5.42
C TYR A 358 -13.09 -0.67 5.22
N HIS A 359 -13.97 -0.39 6.20
CA HIS A 359 -15.37 -0.79 6.10
C HIS A 359 -16.13 0.00 5.03
N GLY A 360 -15.84 1.29 4.87
CA GLY A 360 -16.43 2.11 3.82
C GLY A 360 -16.04 1.63 2.41
N THR A 361 -14.77 1.31 2.20
CA THR A 361 -14.28 0.73 0.94
C THR A 361 -14.93 -0.62 0.65
N ASN A 362 -14.99 -1.52 1.63
CA ASN A 362 -15.60 -2.83 1.45
C ASN A 362 -17.10 -2.72 1.13
N ALA A 363 -17.83 -1.82 1.80
CA ALA A 363 -19.24 -1.57 1.51
C ALA A 363 -19.43 -1.01 0.09
N MET A 364 -18.56 -0.08 -0.34
CA MET A 364 -18.58 0.47 -1.70
C MET A 364 -18.29 -0.63 -2.72
N VAL A 365 -17.23 -1.42 -2.55
CA VAL A 365 -16.89 -2.53 -3.44
C VAL A 365 -18.05 -3.51 -3.53
N THR A 366 -18.62 -3.94 -2.42
CA THR A 366 -19.77 -4.84 -2.38
C THR A 366 -20.98 -4.27 -3.14
N LEU A 367 -21.26 -2.98 -2.99
CA LEU A 367 -22.32 -2.30 -3.72
C LEU A 367 -22.05 -2.27 -5.23
N PHE A 368 -20.82 -1.90 -5.62
CA PHE A 368 -20.46 -1.68 -7.03
C PHE A 368 -20.12 -2.97 -7.80
N THR A 369 -19.86 -4.07 -7.13
CA THR A 369 -19.62 -5.38 -7.76
C THR A 369 -20.84 -6.33 -7.72
N ASN A 370 -21.95 -5.92 -7.09
CA ASN A 370 -23.17 -6.71 -7.04
C ASN A 370 -24.06 -6.45 -8.26
N ASP A 371 -24.13 -7.35 -9.22
CA ASP A 371 -24.80 -7.16 -10.51
C ASP A 371 -26.30 -7.44 -10.52
N LYS A 372 -26.91 -7.68 -9.36
CA LYS A 372 -28.38 -7.85 -9.26
C LYS A 372 -29.08 -6.54 -9.68
N LYS A 373 -30.19 -6.68 -10.43
CA LYS A 373 -30.95 -5.52 -10.96
C LYS A 373 -31.25 -4.41 -9.94
N PRO A 374 -31.69 -4.69 -8.68
CA PRO A 374 -31.92 -3.64 -7.69
C PRO A 374 -30.65 -2.86 -7.33
N MET A 375 -29.49 -3.54 -7.26
CA MET A 375 -28.22 -2.92 -6.92
C MET A 375 -27.73 -1.96 -8.00
N LYS A 376 -28.00 -2.21 -9.28
CA LYS A 376 -27.68 -1.30 -10.38
C LYS A 376 -28.39 0.05 -10.23
N ILE A 377 -29.65 0.04 -9.78
CA ILE A 377 -30.41 1.26 -9.52
C ILE A 377 -29.85 1.99 -8.29
N VAL A 378 -29.55 1.28 -7.22
CA VAL A 378 -28.96 1.84 -6.00
C VAL A 378 -27.60 2.49 -6.30
N ARG A 379 -26.75 1.86 -7.12
CA ARG A 379 -25.46 2.42 -7.56
C ARG A 379 -25.65 3.74 -8.29
N SER A 380 -26.54 3.76 -9.29
CA SER A 380 -26.80 5.00 -10.07
C SER A 380 -27.32 6.13 -9.19
N ALA A 381 -28.19 5.80 -8.23
CA ALA A 381 -28.67 6.78 -7.26
C ALA A 381 -27.54 7.26 -6.32
N ALA A 382 -26.71 6.34 -5.82
CA ALA A 382 -25.58 6.67 -4.96
C ALA A 382 -24.55 7.57 -5.67
N LEU A 383 -24.20 7.31 -6.94
CA LEU A 383 -23.31 8.15 -7.74
C LEU A 383 -23.87 9.55 -7.94
N ARG A 384 -25.17 9.66 -8.27
CA ARG A 384 -25.84 10.97 -8.45
C ARG A 384 -25.88 11.76 -7.15
N LEU A 385 -26.25 11.11 -6.03
CA LEU A 385 -26.29 11.74 -4.71
C LEU A 385 -24.89 12.23 -4.29
N SER A 386 -23.85 11.40 -4.50
CA SER A 386 -22.47 11.72 -4.13
C SER A 386 -21.94 12.94 -4.90
N ASN A 387 -22.40 13.19 -6.12
CA ASN A 387 -22.02 14.40 -6.87
C ASN A 387 -22.54 15.70 -6.21
N HIS A 388 -23.63 15.62 -5.44
CA HIS A 388 -24.25 16.77 -4.78
C HIS A 388 -23.87 16.92 -3.30
N LEU A 389 -23.08 15.97 -2.73
CA LEU A 389 -22.69 15.95 -1.33
C LEU A 389 -21.18 16.19 -1.16
N PRO A 390 -20.72 17.45 -0.99
CA PRO A 390 -19.32 17.80 -0.82
C PRO A 390 -18.56 17.01 0.28
N PRO A 391 -19.17 16.67 1.44
CA PRO A 391 -18.47 15.91 2.47
C PRO A 391 -18.04 14.52 2.01
N ILE A 392 -18.85 13.84 1.19
CA ILE A 392 -18.53 12.51 0.65
C ILE A 392 -17.34 12.57 -0.32
N LYS A 393 -17.32 13.61 -1.18
CA LYS A 393 -16.19 13.84 -2.09
C LYS A 393 -14.88 14.09 -1.33
N ARG A 394 -14.91 14.90 -0.29
CA ARG A 394 -13.71 15.17 0.55
C ARG A 394 -13.21 13.91 1.25
N TRP A 395 -14.13 13.07 1.73
CA TRP A 395 -13.77 11.83 2.41
C TRP A 395 -13.13 10.77 1.47
N ILE A 396 -13.56 10.73 0.21
CA ILE A 396 -13.00 9.80 -0.81
C ILE A 396 -11.67 10.34 -1.39
N ALA A 397 -11.50 11.66 -1.44
CA ALA A 397 -10.31 12.31 -2.00
C ALA A 397 -9.13 12.37 -1.01
N GLY A 398 -9.31 11.98 0.26
CA GLY A 398 -8.28 11.96 1.30
C GLY A 398 -8.14 13.29 1.97
#